data_457ce02b77e9b8feff05bde7e6adf11d
#
_entry.id   457ce02b77e9b8feff05bde7e6adf11d
#
_cell.length_a   1.000
_cell.length_b   1.000
_cell.length_c   1.000
_cell.angle_alpha   90.00
_cell.angle_beta   90.00
_cell.angle_gamma   90.00
#
_symmetry.space_group_name_H-M   'P 1'
#
loop_
_entity.id
_entity.type
_entity.pdbx_description
1 polymer ?
#
loop_
_entity_poly.entity_id
_entity_poly.type
_entity_poly.pdbx_seq_one_letter_code
_entity_poly.pdbx_strand_id
1 'polypeptide(L)'
;MCPVAAESKNSKPSSKKKINKKINTNLETAVEEENNINRQSLKTSSDSSESGIETNNEFSDSEDEDKGLGNIKLGPKGIYTEDSIRVYLQEIGRIRLLRPDEEIELARKIADLLQLEELATQYESEKGHFPSVREWAELIDMPLPKFRRRLLLGRRAKEKMVQSNLRLVVSIAKKYMNRGLSFQDLIQEGSLGLIRAAEKFDHEKGYKFSTYATWWIRQAITRAIADQSRTIRLPVHLYETISRIKKTTKVLSQEFGRKPSEEEIAESMEMTIEKLRFIAKSAQ
;
A
#
# COMPACT_ATOMS: atom_id res chain seq x y z
N MET A 1 -5.76 60.04 44.78
CA MET A 1 -6.52 59.37 43.68
C MET A 1 -5.55 59.05 42.57
N CYS A 2 -5.05 57.80 42.52
CA CYS A 2 -4.13 57.31 41.50
C CYS A 2 -4.90 56.28 40.67
N PRO A 3 -4.82 56.26 39.33
CA PRO A 3 -5.39 55.21 38.51
C PRO A 3 -4.43 54.03 38.38
N VAL A 4 -4.99 52.83 38.55
CA VAL A 4 -4.32 51.54 38.44
C VAL A 4 -4.10 51.22 36.96
N ALA A 5 -2.84 50.93 36.59
CA ALA A 5 -2.45 50.46 35.25
C ALA A 5 -2.78 48.97 35.10
N ALA A 6 -3.45 48.62 33.99
CA ALA A 6 -3.75 47.24 33.60
C ALA A 6 -2.56 46.63 32.85
N GLU A 7 -1.94 45.60 33.43
CA GLU A 7 -0.92 44.78 32.76
C GLU A 7 -1.57 43.79 31.77
N SER A 8 -1.25 43.94 30.50
CA SER A 8 -1.58 42.96 29.46
C SER A 8 -0.61 41.78 29.52
N LYS A 9 -1.08 40.60 29.95
CA LYS A 9 -0.32 39.35 29.90
C LYS A 9 -0.25 38.82 28.49
N ASN A 10 0.89 39.01 27.85
CA ASN A 10 1.28 38.43 26.59
C ASN A 10 1.67 36.96 26.81
N SER A 11 0.77 36.00 26.56
CA SER A 11 1.05 34.57 26.66
C SER A 11 1.78 34.10 25.41
N LYS A 12 3.05 33.67 25.58
CA LYS A 12 3.85 33.04 24.51
C LYS A 12 3.17 31.73 24.01
N PRO A 13 3.10 31.46 22.69
CA PRO A 13 2.48 30.25 22.18
C PRO A 13 3.30 29.03 22.58
N SER A 14 2.59 28.02 23.09
CA SER A 14 3.09 26.72 23.56
C SER A 14 3.98 26.03 22.53
N SER A 15 5.10 25.45 22.97
CA SER A 15 6.10 24.73 22.18
C SER A 15 5.51 23.58 21.35
N LYS A 16 4.40 22.99 21.77
CA LYS A 16 3.66 21.94 21.04
C LYS A 16 3.09 22.41 19.70
N LYS A 17 2.61 23.67 19.59
CA LYS A 17 2.12 24.23 18.31
C LYS A 17 3.24 24.46 17.30
N LYS A 18 4.47 24.71 17.74
CA LYS A 18 5.64 24.89 16.86
C LYS A 18 6.14 23.55 16.30
N ILE A 19 6.04 22.47 17.07
CA ILE A 19 6.45 21.13 16.65
C ILE A 19 5.49 20.57 15.61
N ASN A 20 4.18 20.68 15.81
CA ASN A 20 3.18 20.23 14.84
C ASN A 20 3.23 21.03 13.53
N LYS A 21 3.53 22.33 13.57
CA LYS A 21 3.69 23.14 12.37
C LYS A 21 4.95 22.75 11.56
N LYS A 22 6.05 22.35 12.24
CA LYS A 22 7.25 21.83 11.56
C LYS A 22 7.04 20.44 10.95
N ILE A 23 6.26 19.58 11.60
CA ILE A 23 5.95 18.24 11.08
C ILE A 23 5.07 18.35 9.84
N ASN A 24 4.06 19.23 9.84
CA ASN A 24 3.19 19.42 8.67
C ASN A 24 3.95 20.06 7.48
N THR A 25 4.83 21.04 7.71
CA THR A 25 5.65 21.61 6.62
C THR A 25 6.63 20.59 6.03
N ASN A 26 7.21 19.69 6.82
CA ASN A 26 8.09 18.64 6.31
C ASN A 26 7.33 17.53 5.55
N LEU A 27 6.05 17.29 5.88
CA LEU A 27 5.19 16.38 5.13
C LEU A 27 4.74 16.99 3.78
N GLU A 28 4.41 18.28 3.76
CA GLU A 28 4.03 18.99 2.53
C GLU A 28 5.22 19.10 1.55
N THR A 29 6.43 19.39 2.03
CA THR A 29 7.64 19.41 1.17
C THR A 29 8.02 18.04 0.64
N ALA A 30 7.87 16.97 1.42
CA ALA A 30 8.11 15.60 0.96
C ALA A 30 7.12 15.16 -0.13
N VAL A 31 5.85 15.56 -0.02
CA VAL A 31 4.81 15.28 -1.03
C VAL A 31 5.04 16.10 -2.31
N GLU A 32 5.55 17.33 -2.19
CA GLU A 32 5.89 18.17 -3.35
C GLU A 32 7.14 17.66 -4.08
N GLU A 33 8.14 17.15 -3.38
CA GLU A 33 9.32 16.52 -3.98
C GLU A 33 8.97 15.23 -4.72
N GLU A 34 8.12 14.35 -4.16
CA GLU A 34 7.63 13.14 -4.85
C GLU A 34 6.77 13.47 -6.08
N ASN A 35 5.97 14.53 -6.02
CA ASN A 35 5.18 15.00 -7.17
C ASN A 35 6.05 15.64 -8.27
N ASN A 36 7.18 16.26 -7.93
CA ASN A 36 8.12 16.80 -8.91
C ASN A 36 8.92 15.70 -9.61
N ILE A 37 9.32 14.65 -8.90
CA ILE A 37 9.99 13.47 -9.48
C ILE A 37 9.05 12.76 -10.47
N ASN A 38 7.75 12.63 -10.12
CA ASN A 38 6.75 12.06 -11.02
C ASN A 38 6.42 12.95 -12.24
N ARG A 39 6.51 14.29 -12.11
CA ARG A 39 6.32 15.22 -13.24
C ARG A 39 7.52 15.25 -14.16
N GLN A 40 8.73 15.02 -13.68
CA GLN A 40 9.92 14.90 -14.52
C GLN A 40 9.95 13.60 -15.32
N SER A 41 9.52 12.49 -14.73
CA SER A 41 9.40 11.21 -15.45
C SER A 41 8.29 11.20 -16.52
N LEU A 42 7.29 12.06 -16.41
CA LEU A 42 6.22 12.23 -17.41
C LEU A 42 6.59 13.22 -18.53
N LYS A 43 7.53 14.15 -18.30
CA LYS A 43 7.98 15.13 -19.32
C LYS A 43 9.08 14.60 -20.23
N THR A 44 9.81 13.56 -19.82
CA THR A 44 10.82 12.88 -20.66
C THR A 44 10.23 11.89 -21.66
N SER A 45 8.90 11.68 -21.67
CA SER A 45 8.22 10.79 -22.60
C SER A 45 7.43 11.50 -23.72
N SER A 46 7.52 12.85 -23.83
CA SER A 46 6.75 13.60 -24.84
C SER A 46 7.56 14.39 -25.86
N ASP A 47 8.89 14.30 -25.86
CA ASP A 47 9.74 14.98 -26.85
C ASP A 47 10.82 14.04 -27.39
N SER A 48 10.45 13.18 -28.34
CA SER A 48 11.34 12.69 -29.40
C SER A 48 10.50 12.09 -30.52
N SER A 49 10.20 12.97 -31.50
CA SER A 49 9.77 12.59 -32.83
C SER A 49 10.87 11.79 -33.55
N GLU A 50 10.45 10.68 -34.18
CA GLU A 50 11.00 10.06 -35.37
C GLU A 50 12.52 9.86 -35.51
N SER A 51 12.98 8.68 -35.07
CA SER A 51 13.88 7.87 -35.89
C SER A 51 13.80 6.41 -35.42
N GLY A 52 13.38 5.52 -36.31
CA GLY A 52 13.19 4.11 -36.05
C GLY A 52 14.49 3.43 -35.65
N ILE A 53 14.49 2.86 -34.46
CA ILE A 53 15.30 1.70 -34.10
C ILE A 53 14.33 0.79 -33.33
N GLU A 54 13.96 -0.28 -33.97
CA GLU A 54 13.28 -1.42 -33.38
C GLU A 54 14.19 -2.01 -32.29
N THR A 55 14.01 -1.57 -31.06
CA THR A 55 14.49 -2.35 -29.90
C THR A 55 13.35 -3.29 -29.53
N ASN A 56 13.44 -4.51 -30.02
CA ASN A 56 12.71 -5.67 -29.52
C ASN A 56 12.99 -5.81 -28.02
N ASN A 57 12.26 -5.09 -27.20
CA ASN A 57 12.00 -5.46 -25.82
C ASN A 57 10.93 -6.56 -25.87
N GLU A 58 11.31 -7.73 -26.33
CA GLU A 58 10.68 -8.99 -25.95
C GLU A 58 10.88 -9.21 -24.45
N PHE A 59 10.22 -8.39 -23.65
CA PHE A 59 9.57 -8.91 -22.48
C PHE A 59 8.42 -9.72 -23.05
N SER A 60 8.66 -10.99 -23.33
CA SER A 60 7.61 -11.95 -23.60
C SER A 60 6.65 -11.91 -22.41
N ASP A 61 5.64 -11.04 -22.48
CA ASP A 61 4.34 -11.40 -22.02
C ASP A 61 4.01 -12.69 -22.81
N SER A 62 4.42 -13.81 -22.24
CA SER A 62 3.73 -15.04 -22.51
C SER A 62 2.30 -14.73 -22.09
N GLU A 63 1.50 -14.36 -23.06
CA GLU A 63 0.07 -14.57 -23.08
C GLU A 63 -0.14 -16.07 -22.94
N ASP A 64 0.27 -16.62 -21.80
CA ASP A 64 -0.26 -17.85 -21.31
C ASP A 64 -1.72 -17.52 -20.95
N GLU A 65 -2.46 -17.52 -22.03
CA GLU A 65 -3.84 -17.90 -22.15
C GLU A 65 -4.55 -17.97 -20.79
N ASP A 66 -5.38 -16.97 -20.57
CA ASP A 66 -6.49 -16.92 -19.60
C ASP A 66 -7.50 -18.07 -19.82
N LYS A 67 -7.03 -19.25 -20.21
CA LYS A 67 -7.77 -20.49 -20.40
C LYS A 67 -7.90 -21.30 -19.10
N GLY A 68 -7.32 -20.85 -17.98
CA GLY A 68 -7.31 -21.60 -16.72
C GLY A 68 -8.46 -21.31 -15.75
N LEU A 69 -9.14 -20.15 -15.82
CA LEU A 69 -10.20 -19.83 -14.88
C LEU A 69 -11.62 -20.11 -15.38
N GLY A 70 -11.81 -20.34 -16.68
CA GLY A 70 -13.14 -20.55 -17.28
C GLY A 70 -13.67 -21.98 -17.23
N ASN A 71 -12.86 -22.97 -16.92
CA ASN A 71 -13.23 -24.38 -16.99
C ASN A 71 -12.94 -25.19 -15.72
N ILE A 72 -13.08 -24.58 -14.55
CA ILE A 72 -13.15 -25.36 -13.31
C ILE A 72 -14.54 -26.00 -13.29
N LYS A 73 -14.66 -27.22 -13.85
CA LYS A 73 -15.82 -28.08 -13.65
C LYS A 73 -16.01 -28.20 -12.13
N LEU A 74 -17.12 -27.66 -11.61
CA LEU A 74 -17.54 -27.94 -10.25
C LEU A 74 -17.69 -29.48 -10.17
N GLY A 75 -16.74 -30.12 -9.52
CA GLY A 75 -16.90 -31.52 -9.15
C GLY A 75 -18.12 -31.69 -8.26
N PRO A 76 -18.70 -32.90 -8.18
CA PRO A 76 -19.89 -33.16 -7.39
C PRO A 76 -19.69 -32.68 -5.95
N LYS A 77 -20.74 -32.09 -5.36
CA LYS A 77 -20.79 -31.63 -3.97
C LYS A 77 -20.23 -32.72 -3.05
N GLY A 78 -19.06 -32.50 -2.44
CA GLY A 78 -18.50 -33.42 -1.46
C GLY A 78 -17.01 -33.76 -1.59
N ILE A 79 -16.30 -33.29 -2.63
CA ILE A 79 -14.85 -33.51 -2.69
C ILE A 79 -14.18 -32.41 -1.87
N TYR A 80 -13.74 -32.74 -0.66
CA TYR A 80 -12.84 -31.93 0.13
C TYR A 80 -11.49 -31.87 -0.61
N THR A 81 -11.19 -30.76 -1.27
CA THR A 81 -9.88 -30.58 -1.87
C THR A 81 -8.92 -30.20 -0.74
N GLU A 82 -7.88 -31.02 -0.53
CA GLU A 82 -6.80 -30.75 0.46
C GLU A 82 -6.04 -29.45 0.16
N ASP A 83 -6.18 -28.91 -1.05
CA ASP A 83 -5.54 -27.68 -1.47
C ASP A 83 -6.33 -26.45 -1.00
N SER A 84 -5.93 -25.90 0.15
CA SER A 84 -6.53 -24.71 0.76
C SER A 84 -6.51 -23.47 -0.16
N ILE A 85 -5.49 -23.35 -1.02
CA ILE A 85 -5.38 -22.27 -1.99
C ILE A 85 -6.49 -22.35 -3.04
N ARG A 86 -6.76 -23.57 -3.53
CA ARG A 86 -7.81 -23.79 -4.53
C ARG A 86 -9.20 -23.46 -3.97
N VAL A 87 -9.48 -23.85 -2.73
CA VAL A 87 -10.75 -23.51 -2.05
C VAL A 87 -10.88 -21.99 -1.93
N TYR A 88 -9.83 -21.31 -1.45
CA TYR A 88 -9.81 -19.86 -1.34
C TYR A 88 -10.08 -19.16 -2.69
N LEU A 89 -9.40 -19.58 -3.77
CA LEU A 89 -9.61 -19.03 -5.11
C LEU A 89 -11.03 -19.24 -5.64
N GLN A 90 -11.67 -20.38 -5.31
CA GLN A 90 -13.08 -20.61 -5.62
C GLN A 90 -14.01 -19.66 -4.86
N GLU A 91 -13.75 -19.43 -3.59
CA GLU A 91 -14.56 -18.55 -2.75
C GLU A 91 -14.50 -17.09 -3.23
N ILE A 92 -13.31 -16.56 -3.47
CA ILE A 92 -13.16 -15.19 -3.99
C ILE A 92 -13.73 -15.04 -5.41
N GLY A 93 -13.70 -16.13 -6.20
CA GLY A 93 -14.28 -16.16 -7.56
C GLY A 93 -15.79 -15.97 -7.60
N ARG A 94 -16.51 -16.35 -6.53
CA ARG A 94 -17.97 -16.20 -6.42
C ARG A 94 -18.42 -14.76 -6.16
N ILE A 95 -17.50 -13.91 -5.66
CA ILE A 95 -17.81 -12.53 -5.32
C ILE A 95 -17.81 -11.70 -6.60
N ARG A 96 -18.92 -10.97 -6.84
CA ARG A 96 -19.02 -10.12 -8.03
C ARG A 96 -18.10 -8.90 -7.93
N LEU A 97 -17.64 -8.44 -9.09
CA LEU A 97 -16.92 -7.19 -9.21
C LEU A 97 -17.84 -5.99 -8.97
N LEU A 98 -17.28 -4.90 -8.43
CA LEU A 98 -18.01 -3.65 -8.21
C LEU A 98 -18.06 -2.83 -9.50
N ARG A 99 -19.14 -2.05 -9.66
CA ARG A 99 -19.25 -1.01 -10.68
C ARG A 99 -18.62 0.28 -10.13
N PRO A 100 -18.15 1.20 -10.98
CA PRO A 100 -17.56 2.46 -10.53
C PRO A 100 -18.48 3.28 -9.60
N ASP A 101 -19.78 3.31 -9.90
CA ASP A 101 -20.77 4.00 -9.06
C ASP A 101 -20.89 3.39 -7.65
N GLU A 102 -20.80 2.06 -7.58
CA GLU A 102 -20.81 1.33 -6.32
C GLU A 102 -19.53 1.56 -5.52
N GLU A 103 -18.36 1.68 -6.18
CA GLU A 103 -17.08 2.03 -5.52
C GLU A 103 -17.20 3.39 -4.82
N ILE A 104 -17.76 4.39 -5.50
CA ILE A 104 -17.98 5.73 -4.95
C ILE A 104 -18.95 5.69 -3.76
N GLU A 105 -20.06 4.97 -3.88
CA GLU A 105 -21.03 4.85 -2.80
C GLU A 105 -20.44 4.16 -1.56
N LEU A 106 -19.68 3.10 -1.77
CA LEU A 106 -18.99 2.40 -0.68
C LEU A 106 -17.90 3.28 -0.05
N ALA A 107 -17.13 4.00 -0.86
CA ALA A 107 -16.10 4.92 -0.36
C ALA A 107 -16.70 6.02 0.53
N ARG A 108 -17.85 6.60 0.19
CA ARG A 108 -18.56 7.57 1.03
C ARG A 108 -18.94 6.98 2.39
N LYS A 109 -19.48 5.75 2.40
CA LYS A 109 -19.85 5.05 3.64
C LYS A 109 -18.63 4.70 4.50
N ILE A 110 -17.48 4.41 3.88
CA ILE A 110 -16.23 4.16 4.58
C ILE A 110 -15.68 5.45 5.17
N ALA A 111 -15.68 6.55 4.42
CA ALA A 111 -15.26 7.86 4.92
C ALA A 111 -16.10 8.30 6.14
N ASP A 112 -17.40 8.08 6.09
CA ASP A 112 -18.32 8.32 7.21
C ASP A 112 -17.94 7.46 8.44
N LEU A 113 -17.62 6.17 8.25
CA LEU A 113 -17.18 5.29 9.33
C LEU A 113 -15.87 5.80 9.96
N LEU A 114 -14.90 6.20 9.14
CA LEU A 114 -13.60 6.69 9.62
C LEU A 114 -13.74 7.98 10.45
N GLN A 115 -14.62 8.89 10.05
CA GLN A 115 -14.93 10.08 10.86
C GLN A 115 -15.50 9.70 12.23
N LEU A 116 -16.37 8.68 12.29
CA LEU A 116 -16.88 8.18 13.56
C LEU A 116 -15.79 7.55 14.42
N GLU A 117 -14.89 6.77 13.83
CA GLU A 117 -13.76 6.14 14.53
C GLU A 117 -12.75 7.19 15.01
N GLU A 118 -12.52 8.26 14.25
CA GLU A 118 -11.66 9.38 14.66
C GLU A 118 -12.20 10.10 15.90
N LEU A 119 -13.51 10.36 15.95
CA LEU A 119 -14.16 10.95 17.14
C LEU A 119 -14.03 10.02 18.36
N ALA A 120 -14.11 8.71 18.18
CA ALA A 120 -13.91 7.77 19.28
C ALA A 120 -12.47 7.78 19.80
N THR A 121 -11.48 7.86 18.91
CA THR A 121 -10.06 7.95 19.30
C THR A 121 -9.72 9.28 19.97
N GLN A 122 -10.37 10.38 19.58
CA GLN A 122 -10.25 11.67 20.26
C GLN A 122 -10.81 11.58 21.68
N TYR A 123 -11.99 11.00 21.86
CA TYR A 123 -12.57 10.77 23.17
C TYR A 123 -11.70 9.88 24.06
N GLU A 124 -11.13 8.79 23.49
CA GLU A 124 -10.20 7.93 24.21
C GLU A 124 -8.96 8.70 24.70
N SER A 125 -8.43 9.60 23.88
CA SER A 125 -7.28 10.42 24.27
C SER A 125 -7.59 11.43 25.38
N GLU A 126 -8.85 11.89 25.47
CA GLU A 126 -9.30 12.85 26.50
C GLU A 126 -9.71 12.17 27.81
N LYS A 127 -10.40 11.04 27.71
CA LYS A 127 -11.01 10.36 28.86
C LYS A 127 -10.18 9.15 29.37
N GLY A 128 -9.21 8.66 28.57
CA GLY A 128 -8.38 7.53 28.92
C GLY A 128 -9.06 6.15 28.74
N HIS A 129 -10.25 6.11 28.19
CA HIS A 129 -10.96 4.87 27.85
C HIS A 129 -11.77 5.02 26.56
N PHE A 130 -11.95 3.93 25.83
CA PHE A 130 -12.76 3.90 24.60
C PHE A 130 -14.24 4.12 24.93
N PRO A 131 -14.97 4.99 24.18
CA PRO A 131 -16.36 5.32 24.48
C PRO A 131 -17.27 4.08 24.36
N SER A 132 -18.21 3.91 25.28
CA SER A 132 -19.29 2.95 25.12
C SER A 132 -20.19 3.35 23.96
N VAL A 133 -20.95 2.39 23.40
CA VAL A 133 -21.82 2.68 22.24
C VAL A 133 -22.85 3.78 22.55
N ARG A 134 -23.23 3.95 23.83
CA ARG A 134 -24.16 5.02 24.26
C ARG A 134 -23.47 6.37 24.28
N GLU A 135 -22.33 6.48 24.94
CA GLU A 135 -21.49 7.69 24.96
C GLU A 135 -21.11 8.15 23.56
N TRP A 136 -20.76 7.20 22.70
CA TRP A 136 -20.42 7.49 21.31
C TRP A 136 -21.62 8.03 20.52
N ALA A 137 -22.83 7.50 20.75
CA ALA A 137 -24.05 8.03 20.14
C ALA A 137 -24.39 9.44 20.67
N GLU A 138 -24.15 9.72 21.96
CA GLU A 138 -24.33 11.03 22.58
C GLU A 138 -23.34 12.08 22.04
N LEU A 139 -22.08 11.69 21.79
CA LEU A 139 -21.08 12.58 21.19
C LEU A 139 -21.49 13.13 19.81
N ILE A 140 -22.31 12.37 19.07
CA ILE A 140 -22.72 12.69 17.71
C ILE A 140 -24.15 13.26 17.69
N ASP A 141 -24.78 13.37 18.86
CA ASP A 141 -26.18 13.80 19.03
C ASP A 141 -27.17 12.97 18.19
N MET A 142 -26.99 11.63 18.22
CA MET A 142 -27.82 10.71 17.46
C MET A 142 -28.49 9.66 18.33
N PRO A 143 -29.77 9.28 18.04
CA PRO A 143 -30.43 8.18 18.74
C PRO A 143 -29.71 6.85 18.49
N LEU A 144 -29.50 6.09 19.56
CA LEU A 144 -28.74 4.83 19.59
C LEU A 144 -29.07 3.83 18.44
N PRO A 145 -30.34 3.60 18.04
CA PRO A 145 -30.63 2.69 16.94
C PRO A 145 -30.13 3.18 15.59
N LYS A 146 -30.21 4.49 15.32
CA LYS A 146 -29.69 5.11 14.08
C LYS A 146 -28.18 5.04 14.03
N PHE A 147 -27.52 5.34 15.15
CA PHE A 147 -26.06 5.24 15.27
C PHE A 147 -25.55 3.82 15.02
N ARG A 148 -26.14 2.82 15.66
CA ARG A 148 -25.77 1.41 15.42
C ARG A 148 -25.92 0.99 13.96
N ARG A 149 -27.01 1.43 13.31
CA ARG A 149 -27.23 1.16 11.87
C ARG A 149 -26.17 1.83 11.00
N ARG A 150 -25.79 3.07 11.30
CA ARG A 150 -24.76 3.82 10.57
C ARG A 150 -23.40 3.12 10.67
N LEU A 151 -22.97 2.74 11.87
CA LEU A 151 -21.77 1.97 12.12
C LEU A 151 -21.75 0.64 11.35
N LEU A 152 -22.85 -0.11 11.41
CA LEU A 152 -22.96 -1.40 10.72
C LEU A 152 -22.87 -1.24 9.20
N LEU A 153 -23.49 -0.20 8.63
CA LEU A 153 -23.45 0.09 7.20
C LEU A 153 -22.03 0.45 6.75
N GLY A 154 -21.30 1.24 7.53
CA GLY A 154 -19.88 1.56 7.23
C GLY A 154 -18.98 0.34 7.26
N ARG A 155 -19.09 -0.50 8.31
CA ARG A 155 -18.32 -1.76 8.41
C ARG A 155 -18.61 -2.72 7.25
N ARG A 156 -19.89 -2.92 6.92
CA ARG A 156 -20.30 -3.75 5.77
C ARG A 156 -19.82 -3.17 4.43
N ALA A 157 -19.77 -1.85 4.29
CA ALA A 157 -19.26 -1.20 3.10
C ALA A 157 -17.75 -1.45 2.94
N LYS A 158 -16.97 -1.33 4.02
CA LYS A 158 -15.53 -1.64 4.04
C LYS A 158 -15.28 -3.12 3.70
N GLU A 159 -16.01 -4.02 4.32
CA GLU A 159 -15.94 -5.46 4.07
C GLU A 159 -16.24 -5.78 2.61
N LYS A 160 -17.35 -5.27 2.05
CA LYS A 160 -17.74 -5.49 0.66
C LYS A 160 -16.71 -4.94 -0.32
N MET A 161 -16.14 -3.77 -0.06
CA MET A 161 -15.11 -3.18 -0.92
C MET A 161 -13.85 -4.01 -0.93
N VAL A 162 -13.42 -4.55 0.22
CA VAL A 162 -12.26 -5.45 0.32
C VAL A 162 -12.54 -6.77 -0.36
N GLN A 163 -13.65 -7.44 -0.05
CA GLN A 163 -14.00 -8.76 -0.60
C GLN A 163 -14.06 -8.75 -2.15
N SER A 164 -14.65 -7.73 -2.74
CA SER A 164 -14.79 -7.61 -4.20
C SER A 164 -13.45 -7.39 -4.93
N ASN A 165 -12.40 -6.96 -4.19
CA ASN A 165 -11.08 -6.67 -4.75
C ASN A 165 -9.99 -7.69 -4.34
N LEU A 166 -10.34 -8.80 -3.67
CA LEU A 166 -9.38 -9.85 -3.32
C LEU A 166 -8.71 -10.48 -4.54
N ARG A 167 -9.42 -10.58 -5.68
CA ARG A 167 -8.84 -11.07 -6.94
C ARG A 167 -7.68 -10.18 -7.41
N LEU A 168 -7.73 -8.88 -7.19
CA LEU A 168 -6.64 -7.95 -7.48
C LEU A 168 -5.40 -8.28 -6.63
N VAL A 169 -5.59 -8.55 -5.34
CA VAL A 169 -4.48 -8.97 -4.44
C VAL A 169 -3.79 -10.21 -4.98
N VAL A 170 -4.54 -11.24 -5.36
CA VAL A 170 -4.00 -12.49 -5.89
C VAL A 170 -3.18 -12.26 -7.17
N SER A 171 -3.69 -11.43 -8.09
CA SER A 171 -3.01 -11.11 -9.35
C SER A 171 -1.66 -10.41 -9.13
N ILE A 172 -1.58 -9.56 -8.10
CA ILE A 172 -0.34 -8.88 -7.72
C ILE A 172 0.60 -9.83 -6.96
N ALA A 173 0.08 -10.59 -5.98
CA ALA A 173 0.86 -11.53 -5.17
C ALA A 173 1.56 -12.60 -6.03
N LYS A 174 0.91 -13.06 -7.11
CA LYS A 174 1.48 -14.01 -8.07
C LYS A 174 2.85 -13.56 -8.62
N LYS A 175 3.05 -12.26 -8.84
CA LYS A 175 4.32 -11.69 -9.33
C LYS A 175 5.45 -11.73 -8.30
N TYR A 176 5.16 -12.02 -7.04
CA TYR A 176 6.10 -12.03 -5.93
C TYR A 176 6.38 -13.44 -5.37
N MET A 177 5.85 -14.48 -6.02
CA MET A 177 6.15 -15.87 -5.64
C MET A 177 7.65 -16.17 -5.71
N ASN A 178 8.08 -17.18 -4.96
CA ASN A 178 9.48 -17.65 -4.91
C ASN A 178 10.50 -16.60 -4.37
N ARG A 179 10.02 -15.68 -3.52
CA ARG A 179 10.88 -14.66 -2.89
C ARG A 179 11.09 -14.87 -1.38
N GLY A 180 10.83 -16.08 -0.87
CA GLY A 180 11.09 -16.45 0.53
C GLY A 180 9.84 -16.46 1.42
N LEU A 181 8.67 -16.07 0.92
CA LEU A 181 7.37 -16.22 1.60
C LEU A 181 6.46 -17.17 0.83
N SER A 182 5.57 -17.86 1.56
CA SER A 182 4.54 -18.69 0.95
C SER A 182 3.53 -17.84 0.17
N PHE A 183 2.87 -18.43 -0.83
CA PHE A 183 1.87 -17.69 -1.60
C PHE A 183 0.69 -17.25 -0.74
N GLN A 184 0.32 -18.02 0.27
CA GLN A 184 -0.74 -17.68 1.22
C GLN A 184 -0.36 -16.45 2.04
N ASP A 185 0.87 -16.39 2.55
CA ASP A 185 1.36 -15.24 3.32
C ASP A 185 1.40 -13.97 2.48
N LEU A 186 1.84 -14.08 1.21
CA LEU A 186 1.82 -12.96 0.27
C LEU A 186 0.40 -12.42 0.03
N ILE A 187 -0.60 -13.31 -0.07
CA ILE A 187 -2.01 -12.91 -0.20
C ILE A 187 -2.49 -12.21 1.07
N GLN A 188 -2.16 -12.74 2.26
CA GLN A 188 -2.59 -12.14 3.53
C GLN A 188 -1.99 -10.76 3.73
N GLU A 189 -0.68 -10.61 3.53
CA GLU A 189 0.00 -9.31 3.63
C GLU A 189 -0.52 -8.31 2.56
N GLY A 190 -0.78 -8.80 1.34
CA GLY A 190 -1.42 -8.00 0.30
C GLY A 190 -2.83 -7.56 0.68
N SER A 191 -3.60 -8.41 1.36
CA SER A 191 -4.95 -8.10 1.85
C SER A 191 -4.93 -7.04 2.95
N LEU A 192 -3.94 -7.05 3.83
CA LEU A 192 -3.72 -5.95 4.80
C LEU A 192 -3.43 -4.62 4.08
N GLY A 193 -2.64 -4.67 3.00
CA GLY A 193 -2.42 -3.50 2.13
C GLY A 193 -3.71 -3.01 1.49
N LEU A 194 -4.58 -3.90 1.00
CA LEU A 194 -5.88 -3.58 0.41
C LEU A 194 -6.82 -2.92 1.43
N ILE A 195 -6.85 -3.39 2.69
CA ILE A 195 -7.65 -2.80 3.76
C ILE A 195 -7.21 -1.34 4.00
N ARG A 196 -5.90 -1.09 4.11
CA ARG A 196 -5.36 0.28 4.24
C ARG A 196 -5.69 1.15 3.05
N ALA A 197 -5.68 0.58 1.84
CA ALA A 197 -6.10 1.29 0.64
C ALA A 197 -7.58 1.70 0.69
N ALA A 198 -8.47 0.80 1.16
CA ALA A 198 -9.89 1.09 1.30
C ALA A 198 -10.18 2.21 2.32
N GLU A 199 -9.39 2.28 3.40
CA GLU A 199 -9.47 3.34 4.40
C GLU A 199 -9.03 4.71 3.88
N LYS A 200 -8.00 4.75 3.04
CA LYS A 200 -7.37 5.99 2.57
C LYS A 200 -7.83 6.41 1.17
N PHE A 201 -8.78 5.68 0.59
CA PHE A 201 -9.25 5.97 -0.76
C PHE A 201 -10.15 7.20 -0.79
N ASP A 202 -9.75 8.16 -1.63
CA ASP A 202 -10.50 9.38 -1.90
C ASP A 202 -11.18 9.28 -3.27
N HIS A 203 -12.51 9.20 -3.25
CA HIS A 203 -13.31 9.08 -4.46
C HIS A 203 -13.43 10.40 -5.24
N GLU A 204 -13.17 11.55 -4.62
CA GLU A 204 -13.28 12.87 -5.26
C GLU A 204 -12.19 13.08 -6.31
N LYS A 205 -11.06 12.38 -6.20
CA LYS A 205 -9.95 12.43 -7.17
C LYS A 205 -10.25 11.80 -8.53
N GLY A 206 -11.37 11.11 -8.69
CA GLY A 206 -11.82 10.56 -9.97
C GLY A 206 -11.06 9.33 -10.48
N TYR A 207 -10.10 8.79 -9.74
CA TYR A 207 -9.37 7.58 -10.11
C TYR A 207 -10.13 6.32 -9.69
N LYS A 208 -9.96 5.23 -10.45
CA LYS A 208 -10.47 3.91 -10.05
C LYS A 208 -9.77 3.41 -8.78
N PHE A 209 -10.52 2.76 -7.92
CA PHE A 209 -9.99 2.17 -6.68
C PHE A 209 -8.80 1.22 -6.94
N SER A 210 -8.88 0.40 -7.99
CA SER A 210 -7.82 -0.56 -8.35
C SER A 210 -6.45 0.11 -8.59
N THR A 211 -6.42 1.30 -9.19
CA THR A 211 -5.17 2.05 -9.45
C THR A 211 -4.49 2.43 -8.13
N TYR A 212 -5.27 2.95 -7.18
CA TYR A 212 -4.76 3.34 -5.87
C TYR A 212 -4.39 2.12 -5.01
N ALA A 213 -5.24 1.10 -4.97
CA ALA A 213 -5.04 -0.11 -4.19
C ALA A 213 -3.79 -0.89 -4.63
N THR A 214 -3.46 -0.91 -5.93
CA THR A 214 -2.27 -1.58 -6.45
C THR A 214 -0.99 -1.11 -5.77
N TRP A 215 -0.87 0.19 -5.50
CA TRP A 215 0.30 0.74 -4.81
C TRP A 215 0.41 0.20 -3.37
N TRP A 216 -0.69 0.25 -2.61
CA TRP A 216 -0.72 -0.22 -1.21
C TRP A 216 -0.49 -1.71 -1.08
N ILE A 217 -1.10 -2.51 -1.97
CA ILE A 217 -0.90 -3.97 -2.01
C ILE A 217 0.57 -4.29 -2.29
N ARG A 218 1.17 -3.64 -3.29
CA ARG A 218 2.58 -3.82 -3.64
C ARG A 218 3.49 -3.45 -2.49
N GLN A 219 3.25 -2.30 -1.87
CA GLN A 219 4.03 -1.83 -0.73
C GLN A 219 3.97 -2.80 0.44
N ALA A 220 2.77 -3.30 0.80
CA ALA A 220 2.59 -4.27 1.88
C ALA A 220 3.35 -5.57 1.59
N ILE A 221 3.18 -6.15 0.40
CA ILE A 221 3.87 -7.37 0.01
C ILE A 221 5.40 -7.19 0.01
N THR A 222 5.91 -6.11 -0.58
CA THR A 222 7.36 -5.86 -0.63
C THR A 222 7.94 -5.68 0.76
N ARG A 223 7.24 -4.98 1.64
CA ARG A 223 7.66 -4.79 3.03
C ARG A 223 7.64 -6.11 3.80
N ALA A 224 6.59 -6.91 3.66
CA ALA A 224 6.50 -8.22 4.30
C ALA A 224 7.64 -9.15 3.85
N ILE A 225 7.98 -9.16 2.55
CA ILE A 225 9.14 -9.92 2.05
C ILE A 225 10.43 -9.43 2.71
N ALA A 226 10.66 -8.12 2.80
CA ALA A 226 11.88 -7.59 3.43
C ALA A 226 11.97 -7.94 4.92
N ASP A 227 10.83 -7.96 5.61
CA ASP A 227 10.76 -8.18 7.06
C ASP A 227 10.76 -9.66 7.47
N GLN A 228 10.20 -10.56 6.66
CA GLN A 228 9.87 -11.93 7.07
C GLN A 228 10.49 -13.03 6.19
N SER A 229 11.09 -12.71 5.01
CA SER A 229 11.58 -13.73 4.08
C SER A 229 12.86 -14.45 4.54
N ARG A 230 13.54 -13.92 5.55
CA ARG A 230 14.82 -14.46 6.04
C ARG A 230 14.74 -14.89 7.49
N THR A 231 15.40 -15.99 7.83
CA THR A 231 15.52 -16.47 9.22
C THR A 231 16.21 -15.41 10.10
N ILE A 232 17.29 -14.81 9.59
CA ILE A 232 17.94 -13.66 10.23
C ILE A 232 17.45 -12.41 9.51
N ARG A 233 16.60 -11.64 10.20
CA ARG A 233 16.00 -10.41 9.66
C ARG A 233 17.08 -9.37 9.31
N LEU A 234 16.98 -8.83 8.11
CA LEU A 234 17.80 -7.68 7.67
C LEU A 234 16.98 -6.40 7.70
N PRO A 235 17.59 -5.23 7.99
CA PRO A 235 16.95 -3.94 7.82
C PRO A 235 16.47 -3.72 6.38
N VAL A 236 15.31 -3.06 6.19
CA VAL A 236 14.66 -2.86 4.88
C VAL A 236 15.60 -2.18 3.88
N HIS A 237 16.38 -1.18 4.31
CA HIS A 237 17.31 -0.47 3.43
C HIS A 237 18.45 -1.37 2.88
N LEU A 238 18.90 -2.37 3.66
CA LEU A 238 19.86 -3.36 3.18
C LEU A 238 19.22 -4.30 2.16
N TYR A 239 17.99 -4.75 2.41
CA TYR A 239 17.24 -5.57 1.46
C TYR A 239 17.02 -4.84 0.12
N GLU A 240 16.65 -3.56 0.15
CA GLU A 240 16.51 -2.73 -1.05
C GLU A 240 17.84 -2.58 -1.79
N THR A 241 18.93 -2.35 -1.06
CA THR A 241 20.27 -2.25 -1.66
C THR A 241 20.68 -3.57 -2.32
N ILE A 242 20.47 -4.72 -1.66
CA ILE A 242 20.71 -6.05 -2.23
C ILE A 242 19.89 -6.26 -3.51
N SER A 243 18.63 -5.84 -3.50
CA SER A 243 17.75 -5.94 -4.67
C SER A 243 18.24 -5.08 -5.83
N ARG A 244 18.71 -3.85 -5.56
CA ARG A 244 19.36 -2.99 -6.56
C ARG A 244 20.62 -3.62 -7.12
N ILE A 245 21.52 -4.15 -6.26
CA ILE A 245 22.74 -4.85 -6.70
C ILE A 245 22.38 -5.99 -7.65
N LYS A 246 21.42 -6.84 -7.29
CA LYS A 246 20.96 -7.94 -8.16
C LYS A 246 20.45 -7.46 -9.51
N LYS A 247 19.65 -6.37 -9.52
CA LYS A 247 19.14 -5.77 -10.75
C LYS A 247 20.26 -5.20 -11.61
N THR A 248 21.18 -4.42 -11.03
CA THR A 248 22.32 -3.82 -11.74
C THR A 248 23.25 -4.92 -12.31
N THR A 249 23.54 -5.96 -11.53
CA THR A 249 24.32 -7.11 -12.00
C THR A 249 23.67 -7.79 -13.21
N LYS A 250 22.32 -7.92 -13.21
CA LYS A 250 21.61 -8.50 -14.36
C LYS A 250 21.70 -7.61 -15.59
N VAL A 251 21.52 -6.29 -15.45
CA VAL A 251 21.62 -5.33 -16.56
C VAL A 251 23.03 -5.34 -17.15
N LEU A 252 24.07 -5.18 -16.32
CA LEU A 252 25.47 -5.20 -16.77
C LEU A 252 25.85 -6.54 -17.42
N SER A 253 25.32 -7.66 -16.91
CA SER A 253 25.55 -8.96 -17.53
C SER A 253 24.91 -9.08 -18.91
N GLN A 254 23.79 -8.42 -19.16
CA GLN A 254 23.15 -8.35 -20.49
C GLN A 254 23.92 -7.45 -21.45
N GLU A 255 24.43 -6.31 -20.95
CA GLU A 255 25.20 -5.37 -21.76
C GLU A 255 26.57 -5.93 -22.17
N PHE A 256 27.29 -6.56 -21.22
CA PHE A 256 28.63 -7.07 -21.47
C PHE A 256 28.66 -8.50 -22.04
N GLY A 257 27.53 -9.22 -22.03
CA GLY A 257 27.48 -10.63 -22.41
C GLY A 257 28.25 -11.57 -21.48
N ARG A 258 28.76 -11.06 -20.35
CA ARG A 258 29.54 -11.80 -19.32
C ARG A 258 29.12 -11.37 -17.91
N LYS A 259 29.50 -12.16 -16.91
CA LYS A 259 29.32 -11.76 -15.51
C LYS A 259 30.17 -10.51 -15.22
N PRO A 260 29.56 -9.40 -14.72
CA PRO A 260 30.31 -8.19 -14.40
C PRO A 260 31.23 -8.37 -13.20
N SER A 261 32.33 -7.63 -13.16
CA SER A 261 33.26 -7.61 -12.02
C SER A 261 32.66 -6.83 -10.84
N GLU A 262 33.20 -7.02 -9.64
CA GLU A 262 32.76 -6.26 -8.46
C GLU A 262 33.03 -4.76 -8.62
N GLU A 263 34.06 -4.38 -9.35
CA GLU A 263 34.45 -3.00 -9.64
C GLU A 263 33.43 -2.33 -10.56
N GLU A 264 33.03 -2.98 -11.64
CA GLU A 264 32.01 -2.51 -12.58
C GLU A 264 30.64 -2.33 -11.89
N ILE A 265 30.28 -3.26 -10.98
CA ILE A 265 29.05 -3.14 -10.20
C ILE A 265 29.14 -1.97 -9.21
N ALA A 266 30.29 -1.81 -8.53
CA ALA A 266 30.49 -0.74 -7.56
C ALA A 266 30.47 0.64 -8.21
N GLU A 267 31.09 0.78 -9.39
CA GLU A 267 31.08 2.00 -10.21
C GLU A 267 29.65 2.35 -10.67
N SER A 268 28.93 1.39 -11.23
CA SER A 268 27.54 1.59 -11.68
C SER A 268 26.56 1.96 -10.55
N MET A 269 26.87 1.58 -9.31
CA MET A 269 26.06 1.87 -8.12
C MET A 269 26.57 3.06 -7.30
N GLU A 270 27.64 3.73 -7.74
CA GLU A 270 28.26 4.86 -7.04
C GLU A 270 28.64 4.52 -5.59
N MET A 271 29.17 3.33 -5.34
CA MET A 271 29.55 2.88 -4.00
C MET A 271 30.97 2.30 -3.96
N THR A 272 31.58 2.29 -2.77
CA THR A 272 32.87 1.71 -2.57
C THR A 272 32.83 0.17 -2.66
N ILE A 273 33.88 -0.44 -3.17
CA ILE A 273 34.01 -1.90 -3.31
C ILE A 273 33.91 -2.62 -1.96
N GLU A 274 34.45 -2.03 -0.90
CA GLU A 274 34.35 -2.56 0.46
C GLU A 274 32.92 -2.65 0.94
N LYS A 275 32.13 -1.59 0.70
CA LYS A 275 30.70 -1.55 1.03
C LYS A 275 29.91 -2.59 0.22
N LEU A 276 30.22 -2.74 -1.07
CA LEU A 276 29.61 -3.77 -1.90
C LEU A 276 29.88 -5.17 -1.34
N ARG A 277 31.12 -5.49 -1.01
CA ARG A 277 31.53 -6.78 -0.42
C ARG A 277 30.85 -7.04 0.92
N PHE A 278 30.77 -6.03 1.79
CA PHE A 278 30.06 -6.16 3.06
C PHE A 278 28.58 -6.51 2.86
N ILE A 279 27.89 -5.79 1.94
CA ILE A 279 26.49 -6.06 1.63
C ILE A 279 26.31 -7.44 0.98
N ALA A 280 27.18 -7.82 0.05
CA ALA A 280 27.15 -9.13 -0.60
C ALA A 280 27.34 -10.28 0.41
N LYS A 281 28.23 -10.12 1.39
CA LYS A 281 28.44 -11.07 2.49
C LYS A 281 27.21 -11.17 3.40
N SER A 282 26.56 -10.05 3.68
CA SER A 282 25.32 -10.02 4.48
C SER A 282 24.11 -10.62 3.72
N ALA A 283 24.21 -10.75 2.40
CA ALA A 283 23.15 -11.29 1.54
C ALA A 283 23.17 -12.81 1.42
N GLN A 284 24.27 -13.48 1.79
CA GLN A 284 24.41 -14.93 1.83
C GLN A 284 23.59 -15.52 2.97
#